data_2d066ec82b709ad9e42398136c104279
#
_entry.id   2d066ec82b709ad9e42398136c104279
#
_cell.length_a   1.000
_cell.length_b   1.000
_cell.length_c   1.000
_cell.angle_alpha   90.00
_cell.angle_beta   90.00
_cell.angle_gamma   90.00
#
_symmetry.space_group_name_H-M   'P 1'
#
loop_
_entity.id
_entity.type
_entity.pdbx_description
1 polymer ?
#
loop_
_entity_poly.entity_id
_entity_poly.type
_entity_poly.pdbx_seq_one_letter_code
_entity_poly.pdbx_strand_id
1 'polypeptide(L)'
;MLKETLPLKALTFITLSAPVKPGAVNRISLDSEFEARLLEALTLVEFIDKAYTRGRELAEGRIAAHSMSLGDLMASALRSSMQLTGLKPILGLTVASITLSTLKGLSDSQGRSLRGSLRHLITSTLYRSSPEDSVKLVEGLEATGMSNALTHLRNQGVTRSRISLEALTLGHLYEILSYVDTGFMLNLKDLDIVLELSKKVVEEKSVIAAVSKAYVELASSRRIIDARGFSLKSLSDLLRLDASLRARREELDSLLGGVYAVVALASTERWPWI
;
A
#
# COMPACT_ATOMS: atom_id res chain seq x y z
N MET A 1 -4.03 20.49 -7.42
CA MET A 1 -3.46 19.59 -6.36
C MET A 1 -4.52 18.95 -5.50
N LEU A 2 -5.41 19.68 -4.80
CA LEU A 2 -6.41 19.07 -3.91
C LEU A 2 -7.37 18.11 -4.65
N LYS A 3 -7.81 18.46 -5.86
CA LYS A 3 -8.73 17.62 -6.65
C LYS A 3 -8.07 16.34 -7.16
N GLU A 4 -6.81 16.39 -7.49
CA GLU A 4 -6.06 15.27 -8.07
C GLU A 4 -5.70 14.20 -7.03
N THR A 5 -5.43 14.61 -5.79
CA THR A 5 -5.06 13.69 -4.70
C THR A 5 -6.25 13.26 -3.85
N LEU A 6 -7.39 13.96 -3.91
CA LEU A 6 -8.57 13.65 -3.11
C LEU A 6 -9.04 12.20 -3.23
N PRO A 7 -9.10 11.59 -4.43
CA PRO A 7 -9.44 10.18 -4.57
C PRO A 7 -8.54 9.24 -3.79
N LEU A 8 -7.22 9.44 -3.86
CA LEU A 8 -6.25 8.60 -3.16
C LEU A 8 -6.36 8.77 -1.64
N LYS A 9 -6.59 9.99 -1.16
CA LYS A 9 -6.84 10.27 0.26
C LYS A 9 -8.12 9.61 0.76
N ALA A 10 -9.22 9.80 0.04
CA ALA A 10 -10.49 9.17 0.39
C ALA A 10 -10.37 7.64 0.45
N LEU A 11 -9.60 7.05 -0.48
CA LEU A 11 -9.42 5.63 -0.55
C LEU A 11 -8.66 5.05 0.67
N THR A 12 -7.76 5.81 1.32
CA THR A 12 -7.13 5.33 2.57
C THR A 12 -8.17 5.07 3.64
N PHE A 13 -9.11 6.02 3.84
CA PHE A 13 -10.21 5.88 4.80
C PHE A 13 -11.17 4.76 4.42
N ILE A 14 -11.53 4.66 3.13
CA ILE A 14 -12.44 3.62 2.63
C ILE A 14 -11.81 2.24 2.78
N THR A 15 -10.51 2.10 2.50
CA THR A 15 -9.80 0.84 2.67
C THR A 15 -9.82 0.37 4.13
N LEU A 16 -9.70 1.28 5.09
CA LEU A 16 -9.79 0.94 6.51
C LEU A 16 -11.22 0.64 6.95
N SER A 17 -12.21 1.41 6.47
CA SER A 17 -13.59 1.35 6.94
C SER A 17 -14.49 0.34 6.23
N ALA A 18 -14.07 -0.24 5.10
CA ALA A 18 -14.87 -1.24 4.40
C ALA A 18 -15.14 -2.47 5.28
N PRO A 19 -16.41 -2.94 5.36
CA PRO A 19 -16.84 -3.87 6.39
C PRO A 19 -16.43 -5.34 6.17
N VAL A 20 -16.04 -5.72 4.97
CA VAL A 20 -15.83 -7.14 4.62
C VAL A 20 -14.36 -7.41 4.40
N LYS A 21 -13.61 -7.53 5.49
CA LYS A 21 -12.17 -7.85 5.51
C LYS A 21 -11.82 -8.70 6.73
N PRO A 22 -12.16 -10.01 6.72
CA PRO A 22 -11.90 -10.88 7.86
C PRO A 22 -10.43 -10.88 8.28
N GLY A 23 -10.16 -10.73 9.58
CA GLY A 23 -8.81 -10.67 10.15
C GLY A 23 -8.06 -9.37 9.93
N ALA A 24 -8.59 -8.41 9.15
CA ALA A 24 -8.04 -7.07 9.03
C ALA A 24 -8.94 -6.02 9.69
N VAL A 25 -8.38 -4.82 9.94
CA VAL A 25 -9.16 -3.72 10.51
C VAL A 25 -10.34 -3.37 9.60
N ASN A 26 -11.53 -3.27 10.19
CA ASN A 26 -12.76 -2.93 9.49
C ASN A 26 -13.75 -2.22 10.42
N ARG A 27 -14.75 -1.57 9.83
CA ARG A 27 -15.75 -0.77 10.57
C ARG A 27 -16.67 -1.59 11.49
N ILE A 28 -16.82 -2.88 11.23
CA ILE A 28 -17.74 -3.77 11.99
C ILE A 28 -17.03 -4.42 13.17
N SER A 29 -15.70 -4.51 13.13
CA SER A 29 -14.95 -5.01 14.26
C SER A 29 -15.13 -4.06 15.44
N LEU A 30 -15.49 -4.62 16.59
CA LEU A 30 -15.57 -3.92 17.87
C LEU A 30 -14.17 -3.60 18.42
N ASP A 31 -13.27 -3.26 17.54
CA ASP A 31 -11.87 -3.05 17.83
C ASP A 31 -11.69 -1.61 18.32
N SER A 32 -11.20 -1.45 19.54
CA SER A 32 -10.84 -0.14 20.10
C SER A 32 -9.74 0.57 19.29
N GLU A 33 -9.07 -0.15 18.40
CA GLU A 33 -8.04 0.40 17.54
C GLU A 33 -8.60 1.07 16.28
N PHE A 34 -9.86 0.85 15.90
CA PHE A 34 -10.41 1.38 14.63
C PHE A 34 -10.29 2.90 14.53
N GLU A 35 -10.57 3.62 15.62
CA GLU A 35 -10.43 5.08 15.65
C GLU A 35 -8.98 5.52 15.46
N ALA A 36 -8.02 4.82 16.09
CA ALA A 36 -6.60 5.08 15.91
C ALA A 36 -6.16 4.83 14.45
N ARG A 37 -6.74 3.81 13.79
CA ARG A 37 -6.49 3.56 12.36
C ARG A 37 -7.04 4.67 11.44
N LEU A 38 -8.16 5.30 11.81
CA LEU A 38 -8.64 6.48 11.09
C LEU A 38 -7.71 7.69 11.27
N LEU A 39 -7.13 7.87 12.46
CA LEU A 39 -6.10 8.88 12.68
C LEU A 39 -4.83 8.60 11.87
N GLU A 40 -4.45 7.34 11.73
CA GLU A 40 -3.37 6.93 10.82
C GLU A 40 -3.66 7.35 9.38
N ALA A 41 -4.87 7.07 8.86
CA ALA A 41 -5.27 7.52 7.53
C ALA A 41 -5.23 9.04 7.38
N LEU A 42 -5.62 9.78 8.42
CA LEU A 42 -5.54 11.25 8.44
C LEU A 42 -4.09 11.74 8.35
N THR A 43 -3.17 11.07 9.04
CA THR A 43 -1.73 11.38 8.96
C THR A 43 -1.23 11.21 7.52
N LEU A 44 -1.67 10.18 6.80
CA LEU A 44 -1.24 9.93 5.42
C LEU A 44 -1.66 11.01 4.43
N VAL A 45 -2.70 11.82 4.73
CA VAL A 45 -3.19 12.88 3.83
C VAL A 45 -2.09 13.84 3.40
N GLU A 46 -1.27 14.30 4.33
CA GLU A 46 -0.15 15.21 4.05
C GLU A 46 0.95 14.52 3.22
N PHE A 47 1.26 13.28 3.55
CA PHE A 47 2.30 12.51 2.85
C PHE A 47 1.89 12.14 1.42
N ILE A 48 0.60 11.91 1.17
CA ILE A 48 0.03 11.72 -0.17
C ILE A 48 0.25 12.97 -1.03
N ASP A 49 0.02 14.18 -0.49
CA ASP A 49 0.26 15.43 -1.21
C ASP A 49 1.75 15.65 -1.51
N LYS A 50 2.61 15.40 -0.51
CA LYS A 50 4.07 15.49 -0.70
C LYS A 50 4.55 14.51 -1.76
N ALA A 51 4.08 13.28 -1.72
CA ALA A 51 4.42 12.24 -2.68
C ALA A 51 3.97 12.60 -4.11
N TYR A 52 2.74 13.08 -4.26
CA TYR A 52 2.21 13.55 -5.54
C TYR A 52 3.06 14.70 -6.11
N THR A 53 3.43 15.67 -5.26
CA THR A 53 4.29 16.79 -5.66
C THR A 53 5.65 16.32 -6.13
N ARG A 54 6.29 15.36 -5.42
CA ARG A 54 7.57 14.75 -5.84
C ARG A 54 7.47 14.09 -7.22
N GLY A 55 6.37 13.37 -7.48
CA GLY A 55 6.13 12.77 -8.80
C GLY A 55 6.04 13.82 -9.91
N ARG A 56 5.38 14.94 -9.66
CA ARG A 56 5.31 16.07 -10.60
C ARG A 56 6.67 16.70 -10.83
N GLU A 57 7.42 16.98 -9.77
CA GLU A 57 8.77 17.55 -9.84
C GLU A 57 9.74 16.68 -10.65
N LEU A 58 9.61 15.35 -10.52
CA LEU A 58 10.37 14.40 -11.35
C LEU A 58 9.96 14.49 -12.82
N ALA A 59 8.63 14.56 -13.12
CA ALA A 59 8.14 14.68 -14.49
C ALA A 59 8.60 15.97 -15.17
N GLU A 60 8.66 17.05 -14.42
CA GLU A 60 9.06 18.39 -14.88
C GLU A 60 10.61 18.55 -14.92
N GLY A 61 11.37 17.53 -14.54
CA GLY A 61 12.84 17.55 -14.52
C GLY A 61 13.44 18.44 -13.42
N ARG A 62 12.62 18.87 -12.43
CA ARG A 62 13.10 19.71 -11.30
C ARG A 62 13.91 18.91 -10.29
N ILE A 63 13.65 17.61 -10.19
CA ILE A 63 14.43 16.68 -9.38
C ILE A 63 14.77 15.43 -10.20
N ALA A 64 15.86 14.75 -9.83
CA ALA A 64 16.21 13.46 -10.39
C ALA A 64 15.58 12.31 -9.57
N ALA A 65 15.44 11.14 -10.17
CA ALA A 65 14.82 9.98 -9.50
C ALA A 65 15.54 9.60 -8.19
N HIS A 66 16.87 9.65 -8.18
CA HIS A 66 17.69 9.36 -6.99
C HIS A 66 17.60 10.44 -5.90
N SER A 67 17.01 11.59 -6.19
CA SER A 67 16.84 12.71 -5.24
C SER A 67 15.40 12.86 -4.76
N MET A 68 14.50 11.94 -5.10
CA MET A 68 13.09 12.01 -4.71
C MET A 68 12.87 11.84 -3.21
N SER A 69 13.80 11.21 -2.49
CA SER A 69 13.71 10.94 -1.05
C SER A 69 12.42 10.22 -0.64
N LEU A 70 11.99 9.23 -1.45
CA LEU A 70 10.76 8.47 -1.18
C LEU A 70 10.87 7.60 0.06
N GLY A 71 12.04 6.98 0.28
CA GLY A 71 12.30 6.18 1.47
C GLY A 71 12.20 6.99 2.75
N ASP A 72 12.72 8.23 2.74
CA ASP A 72 12.60 9.14 3.87
C ASP A 72 11.14 9.59 4.08
N LEU A 73 10.39 9.84 3.00
CA LEU A 73 8.97 10.20 3.08
C LEU A 73 8.15 9.06 3.70
N MET A 74 8.40 7.81 3.30
CA MET A 74 7.75 6.62 3.88
C MET A 74 8.13 6.44 5.36
N ALA A 75 9.42 6.55 5.68
CA ALA A 75 9.90 6.47 7.06
C ALA A 75 9.29 7.55 7.96
N SER A 76 9.16 8.78 7.44
CA SER A 76 8.53 9.89 8.16
C SER A 76 7.04 9.66 8.38
N ALA A 77 6.32 9.15 7.38
CA ALA A 77 4.90 8.80 7.51
C ALA A 77 4.69 7.71 8.56
N LEU A 78 5.50 6.65 8.55
CA LEU A 78 5.44 5.58 9.54
C LEU A 78 5.68 6.12 10.97
N ARG A 79 6.72 6.93 11.17
CA ARG A 79 7.02 7.54 12.47
C ARG A 79 5.88 8.46 12.94
N SER A 80 5.37 9.33 12.06
CA SER A 80 4.28 10.26 12.39
C SER A 80 2.99 9.50 12.77
N SER A 81 2.64 8.45 12.02
CA SER A 81 1.49 7.60 12.34
C SER A 81 1.65 6.95 13.72
N MET A 82 2.81 6.37 14.01
CA MET A 82 3.08 5.75 15.31
C MET A 82 3.04 6.77 16.46
N GLN A 83 3.60 7.96 16.27
CA GLN A 83 3.58 9.03 17.28
C GLN A 83 2.16 9.51 17.58
N LEU A 84 1.31 9.63 16.56
CA LEU A 84 -0.07 10.10 16.74
C LEU A 84 -0.97 9.03 17.37
N THR A 85 -0.82 7.78 16.96
CA THR A 85 -1.75 6.70 17.33
C THR A 85 -1.28 5.86 18.52
N GLY A 86 0.02 5.86 18.80
CA GLY A 86 0.64 4.92 19.75
C GLY A 86 0.69 3.47 19.24
N LEU A 87 0.18 3.19 18.04
CA LEU A 87 0.12 1.87 17.45
C LEU A 87 1.19 1.69 16.37
N LYS A 88 1.55 0.43 16.08
CA LYS A 88 2.35 0.12 14.90
C LYS A 88 1.55 0.49 13.65
N PRO A 89 2.10 1.29 12.72
CA PRO A 89 1.41 1.68 11.50
C PRO A 89 1.08 0.47 10.61
N ILE A 90 0.06 0.61 9.75
CA ILE A 90 -0.19 -0.37 8.69
C ILE A 90 0.82 -0.11 7.56
N LEU A 91 1.92 -0.85 7.61
CA LEU A 91 3.07 -0.67 6.74
C LEU A 91 2.68 -0.60 5.26
N GLY A 92 1.94 -1.60 4.79
CA GLY A 92 1.55 -1.70 3.39
C GLY A 92 0.68 -0.54 2.92
N LEU A 93 -0.26 -0.08 3.74
CA LEU A 93 -1.10 1.06 3.39
C LEU A 93 -0.27 2.34 3.23
N THR A 94 0.66 2.59 4.16
CA THR A 94 1.57 3.74 4.10
C THR A 94 2.42 3.71 2.84
N VAL A 95 3.07 2.59 2.57
CA VAL A 95 3.98 2.42 1.43
C VAL A 95 3.23 2.51 0.10
N ALA A 96 2.10 1.81 -0.04
CA ALA A 96 1.31 1.82 -1.27
C ALA A 96 0.71 3.20 -1.57
N SER A 97 0.21 3.92 -0.55
CA SER A 97 -0.38 5.25 -0.74
C SER A 97 0.66 6.27 -1.21
N ILE A 98 1.85 6.29 -0.62
CA ILE A 98 2.94 7.19 -1.01
C ILE A 98 3.42 6.84 -2.42
N THR A 99 3.64 5.56 -2.72
CA THR A 99 4.10 5.12 -4.03
C THR A 99 3.10 5.51 -5.12
N LEU A 100 1.83 5.13 -4.97
CA LEU A 100 0.82 5.46 -5.98
C LEU A 100 0.61 6.95 -6.16
N SER A 101 0.70 7.73 -5.08
CA SER A 101 0.61 9.19 -5.19
C SER A 101 1.76 9.78 -5.99
N THR A 102 2.99 9.27 -5.80
CA THR A 102 4.16 9.66 -6.60
C THR A 102 3.96 9.30 -8.07
N LEU A 103 3.55 8.06 -8.35
CA LEU A 103 3.33 7.58 -9.73
C LEU A 103 2.18 8.36 -10.39
N LYS A 104 1.14 8.72 -9.64
CA LYS A 104 0.03 9.55 -10.12
C LYS A 104 0.51 10.96 -10.49
N GLY A 105 1.27 11.62 -9.62
CA GLY A 105 1.86 12.93 -9.90
C GLY A 105 2.73 12.93 -11.15
N LEU A 106 3.55 11.87 -11.33
CA LEU A 106 4.39 11.69 -12.50
C LEU A 106 3.54 11.46 -13.78
N SER A 107 2.52 10.60 -13.72
CA SER A 107 1.66 10.31 -14.87
C SER A 107 0.82 11.52 -15.30
N ASP A 108 0.26 12.27 -14.35
CA ASP A 108 -0.57 13.45 -14.63
C ASP A 108 0.23 14.56 -15.33
N SER A 109 1.45 14.83 -14.84
CA SER A 109 2.32 15.82 -15.48
C SER A 109 2.77 15.41 -16.88
N GLN A 110 2.84 14.11 -17.16
CA GLN A 110 3.17 13.59 -18.50
C GLN A 110 1.93 13.43 -19.41
N GLY A 111 0.72 13.70 -18.91
CA GLY A 111 -0.53 13.48 -19.64
C GLY A 111 -0.78 11.99 -19.99
N ARG A 112 -0.28 11.07 -19.16
CA ARG A 112 -0.37 9.62 -19.41
C ARG A 112 -1.37 8.96 -18.47
N SER A 113 -1.98 7.86 -18.91
CA SER A 113 -2.75 7.00 -18.00
C SER A 113 -1.82 6.35 -16.98
N LEU A 114 -2.14 6.47 -15.69
CA LEU A 114 -1.37 5.84 -14.61
C LEU A 114 -1.25 4.33 -14.84
N ARG A 115 -2.37 3.65 -15.09
CA ARG A 115 -2.41 2.20 -15.30
C ARG A 115 -1.66 1.77 -16.56
N GLY A 116 -1.88 2.49 -17.68
CA GLY A 116 -1.25 2.15 -18.97
C GLY A 116 0.28 2.31 -18.96
N SER A 117 0.81 3.19 -18.12
CA SER A 117 2.25 3.46 -18.02
C SER A 117 2.89 2.92 -16.74
N LEU A 118 2.15 2.19 -15.90
CA LEU A 118 2.55 1.82 -14.55
C LEU A 118 3.93 1.12 -14.47
N ARG A 119 4.21 0.17 -15.38
CA ARG A 119 5.51 -0.52 -15.45
C ARG A 119 6.66 0.47 -15.69
N HIS A 120 6.49 1.40 -16.63
CA HIS A 120 7.48 2.43 -16.92
C HIS A 120 7.66 3.37 -15.73
N LEU A 121 6.55 3.79 -15.09
CA LEU A 121 6.58 4.69 -13.94
C LEU A 121 7.30 4.06 -12.75
N ILE A 122 7.02 2.79 -12.42
CA ILE A 122 7.71 2.03 -11.37
C ILE A 122 9.21 1.95 -11.68
N THR A 123 9.58 1.60 -12.91
CA THR A 123 10.99 1.52 -13.31
C THR A 123 11.70 2.86 -13.14
N SER A 124 11.06 3.95 -13.58
CA SER A 124 11.66 5.30 -13.53
C SER A 124 11.69 5.93 -12.14
N THR A 125 10.97 5.36 -11.18
CA THR A 125 10.93 5.85 -9.78
C THR A 125 11.64 4.88 -8.85
N LEU A 126 11.05 3.71 -8.57
CA LEU A 126 11.53 2.81 -7.53
C LEU A 126 12.88 2.16 -7.87
N TYR A 127 13.07 1.74 -9.14
CA TYR A 127 14.34 1.11 -9.56
C TYR A 127 15.43 2.11 -9.91
N ARG A 128 15.12 3.40 -9.95
CA ARG A 128 16.10 4.50 -10.08
C ARG A 128 16.23 5.34 -8.82
N SER A 129 15.64 4.92 -7.72
CA SER A 129 15.85 5.55 -6.40
C SER A 129 17.28 5.34 -5.93
N SER A 130 17.75 6.16 -5.00
CA SER A 130 19.07 5.99 -4.40
C SER A 130 19.08 4.81 -3.42
N PRO A 131 20.24 4.16 -3.19
CA PRO A 131 20.41 3.21 -2.08
C PRO A 131 20.13 3.84 -0.72
N GLU A 132 20.36 5.14 -0.57
CA GLU A 132 20.06 5.89 0.64
C GLU A 132 18.56 5.91 0.93
N ASP A 133 17.69 6.01 -0.08
CA ASP A 133 16.25 5.86 0.07
C ASP A 133 15.87 4.51 0.68
N SER A 134 16.54 3.44 0.23
CA SER A 134 16.37 2.10 0.78
C SER A 134 16.81 2.01 2.24
N VAL A 135 17.93 2.62 2.58
CA VAL A 135 18.42 2.71 3.97
C VAL A 135 17.41 3.49 4.84
N LYS A 136 16.91 4.63 4.35
CA LYS A 136 15.90 5.44 5.07
C LYS A 136 14.61 4.66 5.34
N LEU A 137 14.12 3.89 4.37
CA LEU A 137 12.97 3.01 4.59
C LEU A 137 13.26 1.99 5.71
N VAL A 138 14.42 1.32 5.68
CA VAL A 138 14.81 0.36 6.73
C VAL A 138 14.89 1.04 8.10
N GLU A 139 15.46 2.24 8.19
CA GLU A 139 15.47 3.05 9.43
C GLU A 139 14.06 3.35 9.94
N GLY A 140 13.12 3.64 9.03
CA GLY A 140 11.71 3.81 9.38
C GLY A 140 11.08 2.54 9.94
N LEU A 141 11.35 1.38 9.32
CA LEU A 141 10.89 0.07 9.81
C LEU A 141 11.44 -0.25 11.21
N GLU A 142 12.72 0.06 11.46
CA GLU A 142 13.35 -0.13 12.78
C GLU A 142 12.73 0.79 13.83
N ALA A 143 12.59 2.08 13.52
CA ALA A 143 12.03 3.07 14.42
C ALA A 143 10.58 2.77 14.84
N THR A 144 9.82 2.08 13.99
CA THR A 144 8.42 1.72 14.24
C THR A 144 8.22 0.25 14.64
N GLY A 145 9.30 -0.48 14.85
CA GLY A 145 9.25 -1.87 15.35
C GLY A 145 8.57 -2.86 14.40
N MET A 146 8.76 -2.69 13.07
CA MET A 146 8.23 -3.58 12.04
C MET A 146 9.00 -4.90 11.96
N SER A 147 8.91 -5.70 13.03
CA SER A 147 9.74 -6.89 13.25
C SER A 147 9.64 -7.93 12.12
N ASN A 148 8.45 -8.17 11.57
CA ASN A 148 8.26 -9.15 10.48
C ASN A 148 9.03 -8.74 9.21
N ALA A 149 8.92 -7.48 8.80
CA ALA A 149 9.64 -6.96 7.64
C ALA A 149 11.17 -7.00 7.87
N LEU A 150 11.62 -6.56 9.05
CA LEU A 150 13.05 -6.56 9.41
C LEU A 150 13.64 -7.96 9.50
N THR A 151 12.91 -8.92 10.08
CA THR A 151 13.35 -10.32 10.14
C THR A 151 13.44 -10.90 8.74
N HIS A 152 12.47 -10.62 7.88
CA HIS A 152 12.50 -11.09 6.50
C HIS A 152 13.69 -10.52 5.73
N LEU A 153 13.97 -9.22 5.82
CA LEU A 153 15.15 -8.60 5.23
C LEU A 153 16.46 -9.25 5.72
N ARG A 154 16.58 -9.49 7.03
CA ARG A 154 17.76 -10.17 7.62
C ARG A 154 17.93 -11.60 7.10
N ASN A 155 16.84 -12.34 6.99
CA ASN A 155 16.84 -13.71 6.46
C ASN A 155 17.25 -13.75 4.98
N GLN A 156 16.99 -12.68 4.22
CA GLN A 156 17.48 -12.49 2.85
C GLN A 156 18.89 -11.88 2.81
N GLY A 157 19.55 -11.73 3.96
CA GLY A 157 20.88 -11.16 4.07
C GLY A 157 20.93 -9.65 3.79
N VAL A 158 19.80 -8.96 3.73
CA VAL A 158 19.74 -7.52 3.44
C VAL A 158 20.00 -6.74 4.73
N THR A 159 21.17 -6.09 4.77
CA THR A 159 21.59 -5.17 5.84
C THR A 159 21.79 -3.78 5.25
N ARG A 160 21.86 -2.74 6.10
CA ARG A 160 22.15 -1.37 5.63
C ARG A 160 23.47 -1.29 4.87
N SER A 161 24.52 -1.98 5.34
CA SER A 161 25.81 -2.03 4.66
C SER A 161 25.69 -2.67 3.28
N ARG A 162 24.95 -3.78 3.17
CA ARG A 162 24.73 -4.46 1.90
C ARG A 162 23.91 -3.62 0.93
N ILE A 163 22.89 -2.90 1.41
CA ILE A 163 22.11 -1.94 0.59
C ILE A 163 23.06 -0.94 -0.07
N SER A 164 23.98 -0.35 0.69
CA SER A 164 24.93 0.64 0.17
C SER A 164 25.97 0.02 -0.77
N LEU A 165 26.51 -1.15 -0.43
CA LEU A 165 27.56 -1.83 -1.22
C LEU A 165 27.03 -2.36 -2.56
N GLU A 166 25.82 -2.94 -2.58
CA GLU A 166 25.21 -3.52 -3.78
C GLU A 166 24.29 -2.52 -4.50
N ALA A 167 24.23 -1.28 -4.04
CA ALA A 167 23.37 -0.23 -4.59
C ALA A 167 21.90 -0.66 -4.70
N LEU A 168 21.34 -1.33 -3.68
CA LEU A 168 19.96 -1.80 -3.68
C LEU A 168 18.98 -0.62 -3.61
N THR A 169 18.16 -0.50 -4.61
CA THR A 169 17.12 0.54 -4.72
C THR A 169 15.84 0.15 -4.00
N LEU A 170 14.89 1.08 -3.85
CA LEU A 170 13.56 0.77 -3.32
C LEU A 170 12.87 -0.35 -4.12
N GLY A 171 13.04 -0.41 -5.45
CA GLY A 171 12.48 -1.47 -6.27
C GLY A 171 12.93 -2.87 -5.82
N HIS A 172 14.21 -3.05 -5.50
CA HIS A 172 14.74 -4.31 -4.97
C HIS A 172 14.17 -4.64 -3.59
N LEU A 173 14.05 -3.64 -2.69
CA LEU A 173 13.42 -3.87 -1.38
C LEU A 173 11.93 -4.24 -1.51
N TYR A 174 11.23 -3.65 -2.47
CA TYR A 174 9.83 -3.97 -2.74
C TYR A 174 9.66 -5.43 -3.17
N GLU A 175 10.51 -5.94 -4.05
CA GLU A 175 10.47 -7.36 -4.45
C GLU A 175 10.69 -8.31 -3.26
N ILE A 176 11.55 -7.94 -2.33
CA ILE A 176 11.83 -8.74 -1.14
C ILE A 176 10.65 -8.63 -0.15
N LEU A 177 10.19 -7.42 0.15
CA LEU A 177 9.18 -7.17 1.17
C LEU A 177 7.77 -7.54 0.73
N SER A 178 7.49 -7.68 -0.57
CA SER A 178 6.18 -8.10 -1.08
C SER A 178 5.73 -9.48 -0.58
N TYR A 179 6.66 -10.33 -0.13
CA TYR A 179 6.34 -11.60 0.51
C TYR A 179 5.73 -11.45 1.91
N VAL A 180 6.01 -10.33 2.59
CA VAL A 180 5.57 -10.07 3.96
C VAL A 180 4.35 -9.16 3.99
N ASP A 181 4.31 -8.19 3.08
CA ASP A 181 3.23 -7.20 3.03
C ASP A 181 2.90 -6.83 1.58
N THR A 182 1.61 -6.90 1.23
CA THR A 182 1.14 -6.67 -0.13
C THR A 182 1.24 -5.22 -0.59
N GLY A 183 1.48 -4.28 0.29
CA GLY A 183 1.75 -2.89 -0.07
C GLY A 183 3.00 -2.73 -0.95
N PHE A 184 3.92 -3.69 -0.87
CA PHE A 184 5.12 -3.75 -1.70
C PHE A 184 4.92 -4.44 -3.07
N MET A 185 3.70 -4.89 -3.42
CA MET A 185 3.44 -5.51 -4.73
C MET A 185 3.52 -4.55 -5.92
N LEU A 186 3.69 -3.25 -5.66
CA LEU A 186 4.00 -2.25 -6.70
C LEU A 186 5.47 -2.35 -7.13
N ASN A 187 5.89 -3.53 -7.53
CA ASN A 187 7.21 -3.87 -8.05
C ASN A 187 7.07 -4.59 -9.40
N LEU A 188 8.15 -4.76 -10.16
CA LEU A 188 8.08 -5.36 -11.51
C LEU A 188 7.69 -6.84 -11.51
N LYS A 189 7.93 -7.57 -10.42
CA LYS A 189 7.65 -8.99 -10.29
C LYS A 189 6.15 -9.27 -10.05
N ASP A 190 5.52 -8.47 -9.18
CA ASP A 190 4.14 -8.69 -8.76
C ASP A 190 3.11 -7.83 -9.53
N LEU A 191 3.59 -6.89 -10.36
CA LEU A 191 2.77 -5.89 -11.04
C LEU A 191 1.61 -6.47 -11.84
N ASP A 192 1.85 -7.57 -12.54
CA ASP A 192 0.82 -8.18 -13.39
C ASP A 192 -0.34 -8.71 -12.56
N ILE A 193 -0.08 -9.20 -11.33
CA ILE A 193 -1.12 -9.62 -10.37
C ILE A 193 -1.97 -8.42 -9.98
N VAL A 194 -1.34 -7.30 -9.62
CA VAL A 194 -2.04 -6.06 -9.21
C VAL A 194 -2.90 -5.52 -10.36
N LEU A 195 -2.37 -5.52 -11.58
CA LEU A 195 -3.10 -5.08 -12.77
C LEU A 195 -4.28 -6.00 -13.11
N GLU A 196 -4.11 -7.31 -13.00
CA GLU A 196 -5.19 -8.27 -13.22
C GLU A 196 -6.31 -8.10 -12.19
N LEU A 197 -5.96 -8.02 -10.91
CA LEU A 197 -6.93 -7.80 -9.85
C LEU A 197 -7.66 -6.46 -10.01
N SER A 198 -6.96 -5.40 -10.43
CA SER A 198 -7.61 -4.10 -10.67
C SER A 198 -8.64 -4.17 -11.80
N LYS A 199 -8.45 -5.03 -12.82
CA LYS A 199 -9.46 -5.29 -13.86
C LYS A 199 -10.71 -5.96 -13.29
N LYS A 200 -10.53 -6.94 -12.40
CA LYS A 200 -11.65 -7.67 -11.79
C LYS A 200 -12.54 -6.80 -10.91
N VAL A 201 -11.97 -5.79 -10.25
CA VAL A 201 -12.72 -4.93 -9.32
C VAL A 201 -13.30 -3.67 -9.96
N VAL A 202 -12.88 -3.31 -11.18
CA VAL A 202 -13.38 -2.11 -11.89
C VAL A 202 -14.88 -2.18 -12.20
N GLU A 203 -15.44 -3.38 -12.30
CA GLU A 203 -16.86 -3.62 -12.59
C GLU A 203 -17.78 -3.52 -11.37
N GLU A 204 -17.20 -3.39 -10.17
CA GLU A 204 -17.99 -3.31 -8.93
C GLU A 204 -18.84 -2.05 -8.88
N LYS A 205 -20.03 -2.17 -8.27
CA LYS A 205 -21.02 -1.09 -8.21
C LYS A 205 -20.64 0.03 -7.24
N SER A 206 -19.72 -0.23 -6.32
CA SER A 206 -19.26 0.75 -5.33
C SER A 206 -17.82 0.51 -4.94
N VAL A 207 -17.15 1.56 -4.44
CA VAL A 207 -15.78 1.48 -3.91
C VAL A 207 -15.68 0.48 -2.76
N ILE A 208 -16.69 0.44 -1.89
CA ILE A 208 -16.73 -0.50 -0.76
C ILE A 208 -16.76 -1.94 -1.27
N ALA A 209 -17.57 -2.25 -2.27
CA ALA A 209 -17.60 -3.57 -2.89
C ALA A 209 -16.27 -3.91 -3.56
N ALA A 210 -15.65 -2.94 -4.25
CA ALA A 210 -14.33 -3.10 -4.87
C ALA A 210 -13.25 -3.41 -3.83
N VAL A 211 -13.23 -2.70 -2.69
CA VAL A 211 -12.29 -2.96 -1.59
C VAL A 211 -12.49 -4.37 -1.02
N SER A 212 -13.73 -4.77 -0.75
CA SER A 212 -14.03 -6.10 -0.21
C SER A 212 -13.64 -7.21 -1.19
N LYS A 213 -13.92 -7.03 -2.48
CA LYS A 213 -13.54 -8.00 -3.53
C LYS A 213 -12.02 -8.07 -3.69
N ALA A 214 -11.33 -6.92 -3.75
CA ALA A 214 -9.87 -6.86 -3.82
C ALA A 214 -9.23 -7.59 -2.64
N TYR A 215 -9.77 -7.41 -1.43
CA TYR A 215 -9.29 -8.08 -0.24
C TYR A 215 -9.39 -9.61 -0.37
N VAL A 216 -10.54 -10.14 -0.75
CA VAL A 216 -10.76 -11.58 -0.88
C VAL A 216 -9.90 -12.18 -2.00
N GLU A 217 -9.79 -11.53 -3.14
CA GLU A 217 -8.96 -11.97 -4.26
C GLU A 217 -7.46 -12.00 -3.87
N LEU A 218 -6.97 -10.98 -3.17
CA LEU A 218 -5.59 -10.96 -2.67
C LEU A 218 -5.34 -12.04 -1.62
N ALA A 219 -6.22 -12.19 -0.64
CA ALA A 219 -6.12 -13.21 0.38
C ALA A 219 -6.09 -14.64 -0.23
N SER A 220 -6.88 -14.84 -1.29
CA SER A 220 -6.94 -16.09 -2.03
C SER A 220 -5.68 -16.34 -2.86
N SER A 221 -5.20 -15.32 -3.57
CA SER A 221 -3.98 -15.40 -4.39
C SER A 221 -2.74 -15.74 -3.55
N ARG A 222 -2.71 -15.27 -2.30
CA ARG A 222 -1.66 -15.54 -1.33
C ARG A 222 -1.88 -16.81 -0.52
N ARG A 223 -2.95 -17.59 -0.79
CA ARG A 223 -3.34 -18.83 -0.06
C ARG A 223 -3.53 -18.61 1.44
N ILE A 224 -3.83 -17.40 1.86
CA ILE A 224 -4.11 -17.04 3.26
C ILE A 224 -5.51 -17.51 3.63
N ILE A 225 -6.44 -17.38 2.69
CA ILE A 225 -7.82 -17.83 2.81
C ILE A 225 -8.11 -18.79 1.67
N ASP A 226 -8.69 -19.94 1.97
CA ASP A 226 -9.17 -20.84 0.93
C ASP A 226 -10.48 -20.27 0.34
N ALA A 227 -10.34 -19.55 -0.78
CA ALA A 227 -11.47 -18.94 -1.47
C ALA A 227 -12.50 -19.93 -2.00
N ARG A 228 -12.15 -21.21 -2.13
CA ARG A 228 -13.09 -22.24 -2.59
C ARG A 228 -14.17 -22.56 -1.55
N GLY A 229 -13.86 -22.34 -0.26
CA GLY A 229 -14.83 -22.44 0.85
C GLY A 229 -15.57 -21.13 1.13
N PHE A 230 -15.10 -20.00 0.60
CA PHE A 230 -15.68 -18.69 0.80
C PHE A 230 -16.68 -18.34 -0.31
N SER A 231 -17.89 -18.79 -0.14
CA SER A 231 -19.01 -18.15 -0.80
C SER A 231 -19.20 -16.79 -0.12
N LEU A 232 -18.85 -15.67 -0.79
CA LEU A 232 -19.24 -14.29 -0.41
C LEU A 232 -20.77 -14.13 -0.30
N LYS A 233 -21.53 -15.21 -0.20
CA LYS A 233 -22.99 -15.25 -0.27
C LYS A 233 -23.64 -14.77 1.00
N SER A 234 -22.91 -14.75 2.14
CA SER A 234 -23.53 -14.29 3.38
C SER A 234 -22.54 -13.49 4.22
N LEU A 235 -22.99 -12.31 4.69
CA LEU A 235 -22.28 -11.48 5.65
C LEU A 235 -21.96 -12.27 6.93
N SER A 236 -22.84 -13.20 7.32
CA SER A 236 -22.67 -14.03 8.52
C SER A 236 -21.44 -14.94 8.44
N ASP A 237 -21.13 -15.49 7.26
CA ASP A 237 -19.97 -16.36 7.09
C ASP A 237 -18.66 -15.56 7.19
N LEU A 238 -18.66 -14.34 6.66
CA LEU A 238 -17.52 -13.43 6.76
C LEU A 238 -17.27 -12.97 8.20
N LEU A 239 -18.32 -12.69 8.96
CA LEU A 239 -18.20 -12.34 10.37
C LEU A 239 -17.71 -13.53 11.23
N ARG A 240 -18.14 -14.75 10.92
CA ARG A 240 -17.65 -15.96 11.59
C ARG A 240 -16.15 -16.19 11.30
N LEU A 241 -15.73 -15.94 10.05
CA LEU A 241 -14.31 -16.03 9.71
C LEU A 241 -13.51 -14.95 10.44
N ASP A 242 -13.97 -13.69 10.44
CA ASP A 242 -13.31 -12.61 11.17
C ASP A 242 -13.12 -12.98 12.64
N ALA A 243 -14.17 -13.47 13.30
CA ALA A 243 -14.09 -13.93 14.67
C ALA A 243 -13.09 -15.09 14.86
N SER A 244 -13.06 -16.04 13.93
CA SER A 244 -12.11 -17.16 13.97
C SER A 244 -10.66 -16.72 13.81
N LEU A 245 -10.37 -15.82 12.86
CA LEU A 245 -9.02 -15.29 12.64
C LEU A 245 -8.53 -14.47 13.85
N ARG A 246 -9.39 -13.62 14.40
CA ARG A 246 -9.08 -12.86 15.61
C ARG A 246 -8.84 -13.75 16.82
N ALA A 247 -9.64 -14.80 17.00
CA ALA A 247 -9.42 -15.77 18.08
C ALA A 247 -8.04 -16.47 17.97
N ARG A 248 -7.53 -16.64 16.75
CA ARG A 248 -6.19 -17.18 16.48
C ARG A 248 -5.09 -16.13 16.50
N ARG A 249 -5.44 -14.86 16.72
CA ARG A 249 -4.52 -13.71 16.61
C ARG A 249 -3.86 -13.60 15.23
N GLU A 250 -4.56 -14.00 14.19
CA GLU A 250 -4.12 -13.86 12.81
C GLU A 250 -4.55 -12.48 12.29
N GLU A 251 -3.62 -11.53 12.31
CA GLU A 251 -3.81 -10.19 11.79
C GLU A 251 -3.45 -10.15 10.29
N LEU A 252 -4.40 -9.73 9.45
CA LEU A 252 -4.24 -9.68 8.00
C LEU A 252 -4.15 -8.24 7.47
N ASP A 253 -3.79 -7.29 8.30
CA ASP A 253 -3.58 -5.88 7.90
C ASP A 253 -2.50 -5.72 6.82
N SER A 254 -1.58 -6.69 6.70
CA SER A 254 -0.58 -6.76 5.63
C SER A 254 -1.19 -6.90 4.22
N LEU A 255 -2.49 -7.18 4.09
CA LEU A 255 -3.20 -7.19 2.81
C LEU A 255 -3.68 -5.79 2.40
N LEU A 256 -3.85 -4.86 3.33
CA LEU A 256 -4.52 -3.58 3.09
C LEU A 256 -3.78 -2.69 2.09
N GLY A 257 -2.46 -2.74 2.06
CA GLY A 257 -1.67 -2.00 1.08
C GLY A 257 -1.91 -2.46 -0.36
N GLY A 258 -1.95 -3.77 -0.58
CA GLY A 258 -2.30 -4.34 -1.88
C GLY A 258 -3.74 -4.06 -2.30
N VAL A 259 -4.69 -4.15 -1.35
CA VAL A 259 -6.09 -3.76 -1.57
C VAL A 259 -6.19 -2.31 -2.03
N TYR A 260 -5.53 -1.41 -1.31
CA TYR A 260 -5.45 0.01 -1.68
C TYR A 260 -4.91 0.19 -3.11
N ALA A 261 -3.80 -0.48 -3.43
CA ALA A 261 -3.18 -0.39 -4.75
C ALA A 261 -4.11 -0.87 -5.88
N VAL A 262 -4.75 -2.02 -5.70
CA VAL A 262 -5.69 -2.61 -6.67
C VAL A 262 -6.87 -1.67 -6.92
N VAL A 263 -7.51 -1.15 -5.87
CA VAL A 263 -8.69 -0.29 -5.98
C VAL A 263 -8.32 1.11 -6.50
N ALA A 264 -7.16 1.65 -6.09
CA ALA A 264 -6.68 2.92 -6.61
C ALA A 264 -6.44 2.87 -8.12
N LEU A 265 -5.84 1.79 -8.62
CA LEU A 265 -5.65 1.59 -10.07
C LEU A 265 -6.97 1.38 -10.82
N ALA A 266 -7.91 0.65 -10.24
CA ALA A 266 -9.24 0.50 -10.81
C ALA A 266 -9.99 1.85 -10.91
N SER A 267 -9.84 2.69 -9.89
CA SER A 267 -10.49 4.01 -9.83
C SER A 267 -9.97 4.99 -10.88
N THR A 268 -8.74 4.84 -11.37
CA THR A 268 -8.20 5.71 -12.43
C THR A 268 -8.89 5.53 -13.79
N GLU A 269 -9.56 4.40 -14.00
CA GLU A 269 -10.29 4.12 -15.24
C GLU A 269 -11.78 4.47 -15.14
N ARG A 270 -12.34 4.36 -13.96
CA ARG A 270 -13.78 4.52 -13.74
C ARG A 270 -14.02 5.16 -12.39
N TRP A 271 -13.76 6.47 -12.31
CA TRP A 271 -14.07 7.25 -11.12
C TRP A 271 -15.44 7.93 -11.27
N PRO A 272 -16.53 7.22 -11.03
CA PRO A 272 -17.76 7.87 -10.66
C PRO A 272 -18.38 7.23 -9.41
N TRP A 273 -17.54 6.67 -8.52
CA TRP A 273 -18.07 6.08 -7.30
C TRP A 273 -18.26 7.11 -6.18
N ILE A 274 -17.88 8.39 -6.46
CA ILE A 274 -18.10 9.53 -5.58
C ILE A 274 -18.85 10.61 -6.34
#